data_896b8ad8578e70acc2f11a0a402a3b20
#
_entry.id   896b8ad8578e70acc2f11a0a402a3b20
#
_cell.length_a   1.000
_cell.length_b   1.000
_cell.length_c   1.000
_cell.angle_alpha   90.00
_cell.angle_beta   90.00
_cell.angle_gamma   90.00
#
_symmetry.space_group_name_H-M   'P 1'
#
loop_
_entity.id
_entity.type
_entity.pdbx_description
1 polymer ?
#
loop_
_entity_poly.entity_id
_entity_poly.type
_entity_poly.pdbx_seq_one_letter_code
_entity_poly.pdbx_strand_id
1 'polypeptide(L)'
;MLFLWMLIAIPLIVSGQTQDPSKNQKKPAFTVEVYGSGAPVYMIPGLASSGDVWQGTVERLKDRYECHVFTLAGFAGKEPISRTPYLKTMRKELMDYIDAHGSGIVMGHSLGGFLSLWIAIANDSLVEKSIIVDSYPFLAALRQPGATEETVQFSRERMIQQMTQMDSVQFRRQQKNTLSTMISDEQNIQKALKWSMMSDRATIVNAMGGLMQTDLRDEISKIQTPTYIMVAGNISMNGQRLYSTKQVQQLAQEQYKNLSEKTISVAEDAKHFIMMDDPQWFYQTLEQYLDE
;
A
#
# COMPACT_ATOMS: atom_id res chain seq x y z
N MET A 1 -66.76 -56.63 -16.42
CA MET A 1 -65.61 -56.37 -15.49
C MET A 1 -64.82 -55.16 -16.01
N LEU A 2 -65.14 -53.98 -15.42
CA LEU A 2 -64.38 -52.76 -15.75
C LEU A 2 -63.18 -52.67 -14.80
N PHE A 3 -61.95 -52.56 -15.32
CA PHE A 3 -60.76 -52.25 -14.57
C PHE A 3 -60.53 -50.75 -14.61
N LEU A 4 -60.68 -50.11 -13.42
CA LEU A 4 -60.43 -48.70 -13.20
C LEU A 4 -58.93 -48.52 -12.90
N TRP A 5 -58.20 -47.84 -13.79
CA TRP A 5 -56.81 -47.44 -13.55
C TRP A 5 -56.77 -46.14 -12.75
N MET A 6 -56.28 -46.22 -11.52
CA MET A 6 -56.08 -45.09 -10.64
C MET A 6 -54.70 -44.51 -10.94
N LEU A 7 -54.64 -43.36 -11.58
CA LEU A 7 -53.38 -42.59 -11.79
C LEU A 7 -53.04 -41.86 -10.47
N ILE A 8 -51.94 -42.31 -9.83
CA ILE A 8 -51.37 -41.62 -8.68
C ILE A 8 -50.45 -40.52 -9.23
N ALA A 9 -50.84 -39.26 -9.10
CA ALA A 9 -49.96 -38.10 -9.38
C ALA A 9 -48.99 -37.90 -8.23
N ILE A 10 -47.72 -38.11 -8.46
CA ILE A 10 -46.65 -37.78 -7.52
C ILE A 10 -46.30 -36.29 -7.69
N PRO A 11 -46.41 -35.46 -6.63
CA PRO A 11 -45.97 -34.07 -6.75
C PRO A 11 -44.46 -33.99 -6.86
N LEU A 12 -43.95 -33.38 -7.93
CA LEU A 12 -42.55 -32.98 -8.06
C LEU A 12 -42.25 -31.85 -7.08
N ILE A 13 -41.52 -32.16 -6.00
CA ILE A 13 -41.01 -31.13 -5.11
C ILE A 13 -39.79 -30.55 -5.83
N VAL A 14 -39.92 -29.42 -6.51
CA VAL A 14 -38.80 -28.59 -6.99
C VAL A 14 -38.28 -27.85 -5.77
N SER A 15 -37.19 -28.37 -5.17
CA SER A 15 -36.46 -27.63 -4.16
C SER A 15 -35.71 -26.49 -4.85
N GLY A 16 -36.33 -25.32 -4.91
CA GLY A 16 -35.68 -24.09 -5.28
C GLY A 16 -34.60 -23.78 -4.24
N GLN A 17 -33.34 -23.96 -4.58
CA GLN A 17 -32.26 -23.39 -3.81
C GLN A 17 -32.35 -21.86 -3.93
N THR A 18 -32.90 -21.23 -2.91
CA THR A 18 -32.79 -19.77 -2.75
C THR A 18 -31.32 -19.46 -2.53
N GLN A 19 -30.66 -18.96 -3.57
CA GLN A 19 -29.33 -18.38 -3.42
C GLN A 19 -29.47 -17.21 -2.44
N ASP A 20 -28.75 -17.31 -1.33
CA ASP A 20 -28.64 -16.24 -0.33
C ASP A 20 -28.03 -15.01 -1.02
N PRO A 21 -28.73 -13.87 -1.15
CA PRO A 21 -28.24 -12.68 -1.82
C PRO A 21 -26.99 -12.09 -1.14
N SER A 22 -26.73 -12.44 0.14
CA SER A 22 -25.56 -11.97 0.88
C SER A 22 -24.24 -12.61 0.40
N LYS A 23 -24.29 -13.76 -0.29
CA LYS A 23 -23.09 -14.47 -0.78
C LYS A 23 -22.45 -13.83 -2.02
N ASN A 24 -23.10 -12.84 -2.63
CA ASN A 24 -22.62 -12.22 -3.88
C ASN A 24 -22.15 -10.76 -3.70
N GLN A 25 -22.09 -10.24 -2.46
CA GLN A 25 -21.51 -8.92 -2.24
C GLN A 25 -19.99 -8.97 -2.38
N LYS A 26 -19.47 -8.23 -3.34
CA LYS A 26 -18.04 -8.02 -3.55
C LYS A 26 -17.43 -7.45 -2.26
N LYS A 27 -16.55 -8.20 -1.59
CA LYS A 27 -15.83 -7.68 -0.41
C LYS A 27 -15.09 -6.39 -0.77
N PRO A 28 -15.15 -5.36 0.07
CA PRO A 28 -14.44 -4.10 -0.19
C PRO A 28 -12.93 -4.34 -0.23
N ALA A 29 -12.24 -3.59 -1.09
CA ALA A 29 -10.79 -3.69 -1.23
C ALA A 29 -10.02 -2.99 -0.09
N PHE A 30 -10.72 -2.17 0.67
CA PHE A 30 -10.20 -1.43 1.83
C PHE A 30 -11.34 -0.99 2.74
N THR A 31 -11.00 -0.58 3.93
CA THR A 31 -11.84 0.31 4.76
C THR A 31 -11.28 1.72 4.67
N VAL A 32 -12.15 2.72 4.82
CA VAL A 32 -11.76 4.13 4.86
C VAL A 32 -12.40 4.79 6.06
N GLU A 33 -11.65 5.63 6.74
CA GLU A 33 -12.13 6.54 7.79
C GLU A 33 -11.92 7.96 7.29
N VAL A 34 -12.95 8.82 7.45
CA VAL A 34 -12.92 10.19 6.95
C VAL A 34 -12.94 11.16 8.12
N TYR A 35 -12.04 12.13 8.10
CA TYR A 35 -11.87 13.13 9.15
C TYR A 35 -11.77 14.53 8.54
N GLY A 36 -12.40 15.51 9.21
CA GLY A 36 -12.36 16.89 8.78
C GLY A 36 -13.29 17.19 7.61
N SER A 37 -13.01 18.31 6.94
CA SER A 37 -13.75 18.77 5.76
C SER A 37 -12.86 19.70 4.93
N GLY A 38 -13.12 19.83 3.63
CA GLY A 38 -12.34 20.65 2.71
C GLY A 38 -11.89 19.88 1.49
N ALA A 39 -10.74 20.28 0.90
CA ALA A 39 -10.17 19.55 -0.21
C ALA A 39 -9.74 18.12 0.23
N PRO A 40 -10.01 17.08 -0.57
CA PRO A 40 -9.73 15.71 -0.16
C PRO A 40 -8.23 15.38 -0.15
N VAL A 41 -7.80 14.65 0.89
CA VAL A 41 -6.47 14.05 1.01
C VAL A 41 -6.61 12.55 1.22
N TYR A 42 -6.18 11.77 0.27
CA TYR A 42 -6.25 10.31 0.26
C TYR A 42 -4.97 9.70 0.81
N MET A 43 -5.03 9.08 2.00
CA MET A 43 -3.87 8.59 2.73
C MET A 43 -3.76 7.08 2.69
N ILE A 44 -2.84 6.55 1.89
CA ILE A 44 -2.68 5.11 1.61
C ILE A 44 -1.50 4.58 2.44
N PRO A 45 -1.71 3.60 3.34
CA PRO A 45 -0.66 3.04 4.18
C PRO A 45 0.24 2.05 3.42
N GLY A 46 1.35 1.66 4.08
CA GLY A 46 2.29 0.67 3.58
C GLY A 46 1.80 -0.78 3.68
N LEU A 47 2.65 -1.71 3.25
CA LEU A 47 2.42 -3.16 3.35
C LEU A 47 2.20 -3.58 4.80
N ALA A 48 1.17 -4.40 5.04
CA ALA A 48 0.82 -4.93 6.35
C ALA A 48 0.61 -3.85 7.44
N SER A 49 0.27 -2.63 7.04
CA SER A 49 0.05 -1.49 7.93
C SER A 49 -1.43 -1.13 8.05
N SER A 50 -1.79 -0.50 9.17
CA SER A 50 -3.09 0.15 9.39
C SER A 50 -3.06 1.60 8.87
N GLY A 51 -4.23 2.15 8.56
CA GLY A 51 -4.42 3.60 8.39
C GLY A 51 -3.98 4.42 9.59
N ASP A 52 -3.92 3.83 10.79
CA ASP A 52 -3.42 4.49 12.01
C ASP A 52 -1.98 5.02 11.89
N VAL A 53 -1.24 4.61 10.86
CA VAL A 53 0.08 5.20 10.55
C VAL A 53 -0.02 6.70 10.28
N TRP A 54 -1.18 7.15 9.80
CA TRP A 54 -1.47 8.53 9.45
C TRP A 54 -2.13 9.34 10.57
N GLN A 55 -2.34 8.75 11.77
CA GLN A 55 -3.06 9.43 12.86
C GLN A 55 -2.50 10.83 13.17
N GLY A 56 -1.17 10.96 13.30
CA GLY A 56 -0.55 12.26 13.53
C GLY A 56 -0.69 13.25 12.37
N THR A 57 -0.79 12.75 11.15
CA THR A 57 -1.04 13.55 9.94
C THR A 57 -2.49 14.05 9.91
N VAL A 58 -3.44 13.18 10.23
CA VAL A 58 -4.86 13.54 10.35
C VAL A 58 -5.05 14.67 11.36
N GLU A 59 -4.46 14.55 12.56
CA GLU A 59 -4.59 15.58 13.61
C GLU A 59 -4.09 16.98 13.18
N ARG A 60 -3.17 17.03 12.21
CA ARG A 60 -2.64 18.29 11.66
C ARG A 60 -3.45 18.81 10.48
N LEU A 61 -4.07 17.94 9.69
CA LEU A 61 -4.69 18.33 8.43
C LEU A 61 -6.21 18.46 8.51
N LYS A 62 -6.89 17.78 9.43
CA LYS A 62 -8.36 17.68 9.50
C LYS A 62 -9.10 19.02 9.63
N ASP A 63 -8.43 20.09 10.09
CA ASP A 63 -9.05 21.41 10.20
C ASP A 63 -9.03 22.18 8.86
N ARG A 64 -8.28 21.69 7.85
CA ARG A 64 -8.11 22.31 6.53
C ARG A 64 -8.51 21.40 5.37
N TYR A 65 -8.48 20.09 5.60
CA TYR A 65 -8.66 19.07 4.58
C TYR A 65 -9.65 17.98 5.02
N GLU A 66 -10.28 17.35 4.05
CA GLU A 66 -11.02 16.10 4.26
C GLU A 66 -10.07 14.91 4.09
N CYS A 67 -9.67 14.31 5.21
CA CYS A 67 -8.67 13.24 5.26
C CYS A 67 -9.34 11.87 5.10
N HIS A 68 -9.13 11.21 3.97
CA HIS A 68 -9.59 9.84 3.70
C HIS A 68 -8.48 8.85 4.02
N VAL A 69 -8.59 8.17 5.15
CA VAL A 69 -7.54 7.26 5.67
C VAL A 69 -7.88 5.82 5.37
N PHE A 70 -7.08 5.18 4.53
CA PHE A 70 -7.32 3.81 4.10
C PHE A 70 -6.65 2.78 5.00
N THR A 71 -7.29 1.60 5.15
CA THR A 71 -6.63 0.36 5.54
C THR A 71 -6.98 -0.71 4.51
N LEU A 72 -5.96 -1.23 3.84
CA LEU A 72 -6.16 -2.15 2.71
C LEU A 72 -6.63 -3.53 3.18
N ALA A 73 -7.45 -4.19 2.36
CA ALA A 73 -7.97 -5.52 2.65
C ALA A 73 -6.85 -6.54 2.87
N GLY A 74 -6.99 -7.37 3.90
CA GLY A 74 -5.99 -8.35 4.32
C GLY A 74 -4.89 -7.78 5.21
N PHE A 75 -4.85 -6.46 5.48
CA PHE A 75 -3.87 -5.85 6.38
C PHE A 75 -4.52 -5.41 7.69
N ALA A 76 -3.72 -5.40 8.77
CA ALA A 76 -4.09 -4.92 10.10
C ALA A 76 -5.48 -5.42 10.58
N GLY A 77 -5.80 -6.68 10.36
CA GLY A 77 -7.05 -7.31 10.78
C GLY A 77 -8.24 -7.07 9.86
N LYS A 78 -8.04 -6.40 8.71
CA LYS A 78 -9.13 -6.29 7.72
C LYS A 78 -9.24 -7.60 6.92
N GLU A 79 -10.47 -7.98 6.58
CA GLU A 79 -10.74 -9.19 5.82
C GLU A 79 -10.00 -9.19 4.47
N PRO A 80 -9.37 -10.29 4.08
CA PRO A 80 -8.71 -10.39 2.80
C PRO A 80 -9.70 -10.50 1.64
N ILE A 81 -9.26 -10.12 0.45
CA ILE A 81 -9.99 -10.34 -0.80
C ILE A 81 -9.34 -11.45 -1.60
N SER A 82 -10.16 -12.20 -2.35
CA SER A 82 -9.68 -13.28 -3.24
C SER A 82 -9.29 -12.78 -4.64
N ARG A 83 -9.55 -11.51 -4.95
CA ARG A 83 -9.28 -10.93 -6.27
C ARG A 83 -7.78 -10.74 -6.50
N THR A 84 -7.27 -11.26 -7.59
CA THR A 84 -5.87 -11.21 -8.02
C THR A 84 -5.75 -10.69 -9.44
N PRO A 85 -4.65 -10.02 -9.80
CA PRO A 85 -3.50 -9.64 -8.94
C PRO A 85 -3.87 -8.56 -7.92
N TYR A 86 -3.43 -8.74 -6.67
CA TYR A 86 -3.81 -7.90 -5.53
C TYR A 86 -3.58 -6.40 -5.79
N LEU A 87 -2.36 -5.99 -6.20
CA LEU A 87 -2.03 -4.58 -6.40
C LEU A 87 -2.85 -3.94 -7.53
N LYS A 88 -3.11 -4.66 -8.62
CA LYS A 88 -3.96 -4.15 -9.71
C LYS A 88 -5.39 -3.93 -9.22
N THR A 89 -5.89 -4.82 -8.36
CA THR A 89 -7.21 -4.67 -7.74
C THR A 89 -7.22 -3.44 -6.82
N MET A 90 -6.20 -3.30 -5.93
CA MET A 90 -6.12 -2.13 -5.05
C MET A 90 -6.08 -0.83 -5.84
N ARG A 91 -5.22 -0.73 -6.86
CA ARG A 91 -5.15 0.45 -7.71
C ARG A 91 -6.52 0.81 -8.30
N LYS A 92 -7.19 -0.17 -8.91
CA LYS A 92 -8.50 0.07 -9.54
C LYS A 92 -9.53 0.57 -8.54
N GLU A 93 -9.67 -0.11 -7.40
CA GLU A 93 -10.68 0.23 -6.39
C GLU A 93 -10.37 1.59 -5.72
N LEU A 94 -9.09 1.95 -5.53
CA LEU A 94 -8.67 3.27 -5.05
C LEU A 94 -9.01 4.36 -6.08
N MET A 95 -8.74 4.12 -7.35
CA MET A 95 -9.11 5.06 -8.44
C MET A 95 -10.63 5.26 -8.50
N ASP A 96 -11.40 4.17 -8.46
CA ASP A 96 -12.87 4.24 -8.45
C ASP A 96 -13.38 5.05 -7.24
N TYR A 97 -12.72 4.91 -6.07
CA TYR A 97 -13.07 5.66 -4.87
C TYR A 97 -12.73 7.15 -5.01
N ILE A 98 -11.53 7.49 -5.49
CA ILE A 98 -11.10 8.87 -5.70
C ILE A 98 -12.01 9.55 -6.73
N ASP A 99 -12.32 8.90 -7.85
CA ASP A 99 -13.22 9.43 -8.88
C ASP A 99 -14.62 9.76 -8.31
N ALA A 100 -15.12 8.93 -7.41
CA ALA A 100 -16.41 9.13 -6.75
C ALA A 100 -16.43 10.25 -5.69
N HIS A 101 -15.26 10.63 -5.13
CA HIS A 101 -15.14 11.63 -4.05
C HIS A 101 -14.45 12.92 -4.49
N GLY A 102 -14.01 13.00 -5.74
CA GLY A 102 -13.31 14.16 -6.31
C GLY A 102 -11.79 14.02 -6.35
N SER A 103 -11.17 14.72 -7.32
CA SER A 103 -9.70 14.82 -7.37
C SER A 103 -9.14 15.45 -6.10
N GLY A 104 -7.91 15.12 -5.76
CA GLY A 104 -7.28 15.66 -4.55
C GLY A 104 -5.83 15.25 -4.39
N ILE A 105 -5.31 15.50 -3.20
CA ILE A 105 -3.96 15.09 -2.83
C ILE A 105 -3.94 13.59 -2.56
N VAL A 106 -3.06 12.85 -3.24
CA VAL A 106 -2.85 11.42 -2.97
C VAL A 106 -1.52 11.23 -2.25
N MET A 107 -1.59 10.89 -0.98
CA MET A 107 -0.44 10.65 -0.11
C MET A 107 -0.30 9.17 0.18
N GLY A 108 0.89 8.61 -0.06
CA GLY A 108 1.13 7.20 0.20
C GLY A 108 2.48 6.91 0.81
N HIS A 109 2.51 5.97 1.78
CA HIS A 109 3.72 5.45 2.38
C HIS A 109 4.08 4.08 1.79
N SER A 110 5.33 3.87 1.41
CA SER A 110 5.82 2.56 0.97
C SER A 110 4.94 1.96 -0.15
N LEU A 111 4.29 0.81 0.06
CA LEU A 111 3.30 0.25 -0.87
C LEU A 111 2.23 1.27 -1.29
N GLY A 112 1.75 2.10 -0.34
CA GLY A 112 0.80 3.17 -0.63
C GLY A 112 1.38 4.22 -1.57
N GLY A 113 2.64 4.59 -1.40
CA GLY A 113 3.34 5.52 -2.30
C GLY A 113 3.51 4.94 -3.71
N PHE A 114 3.82 3.65 -3.80
CA PHE A 114 3.84 2.94 -5.08
C PHE A 114 2.46 2.94 -5.77
N LEU A 115 1.38 2.68 -5.00
CA LEU A 115 0.02 2.75 -5.52
C LEU A 115 -0.36 4.18 -5.94
N SER A 116 0.07 5.21 -5.20
CA SER A 116 -0.15 6.62 -5.56
C SER A 116 0.48 6.97 -6.90
N LEU A 117 1.74 6.58 -7.14
CA LEU A 117 2.39 6.72 -8.46
C LEU A 117 1.60 5.98 -9.55
N TRP A 118 1.17 4.76 -9.26
CA TRP A 118 0.48 3.95 -10.25
C TRP A 118 -0.94 4.44 -10.57
N ILE A 119 -1.58 5.13 -9.62
CA ILE A 119 -2.85 5.85 -9.84
C ILE A 119 -2.62 7.04 -10.76
N ALA A 120 -1.63 7.90 -10.45
CA ALA A 120 -1.29 9.05 -11.28
C ALA A 120 -0.91 8.65 -12.72
N ILE A 121 -0.11 7.58 -12.90
CA ILE A 121 0.21 7.02 -14.24
C ILE A 121 -1.06 6.63 -15.01
N ALA A 122 -2.05 6.04 -14.32
CA ALA A 122 -3.25 5.53 -14.98
C ALA A 122 -4.28 6.62 -15.29
N ASN A 123 -4.41 7.60 -14.42
CA ASN A 123 -5.28 8.75 -14.60
C ASN A 123 -4.81 9.94 -13.75
N ASP A 124 -3.99 10.79 -14.36
CA ASP A 124 -3.39 11.95 -13.71
C ASP A 124 -4.44 12.98 -13.23
N SER A 125 -5.60 13.06 -13.91
CA SER A 125 -6.67 13.98 -13.55
C SER A 125 -7.35 13.70 -12.20
N LEU A 126 -7.15 12.52 -11.63
CA LEU A 126 -7.64 12.18 -10.28
C LEU A 126 -6.74 12.76 -9.18
N VAL A 127 -5.53 13.20 -9.54
CA VAL A 127 -4.48 13.55 -8.59
C VAL A 127 -4.08 15.00 -8.79
N GLU A 128 -4.38 15.86 -7.82
CA GLU A 128 -3.96 17.27 -7.88
C GLU A 128 -2.50 17.44 -7.44
N LYS A 129 -2.07 16.59 -6.51
CA LYS A 129 -0.72 16.55 -5.95
C LYS A 129 -0.41 15.14 -5.44
N SER A 130 0.75 14.59 -5.75
CA SER A 130 1.24 13.33 -5.18
C SER A 130 2.26 13.58 -4.08
N ILE A 131 2.06 12.95 -2.90
CA ILE A 131 3.04 12.97 -1.79
C ILE A 131 3.47 11.53 -1.52
N ILE A 132 4.70 11.22 -1.88
CA ILE A 132 5.27 9.88 -1.82
C ILE A 132 6.22 9.77 -0.63
N VAL A 133 5.86 8.95 0.35
CA VAL A 133 6.65 8.79 1.58
C VAL A 133 7.37 7.45 1.54
N ASP A 134 8.67 7.52 1.38
CA ASP A 134 9.64 6.41 1.30
C ASP A 134 9.18 5.24 0.43
N SER A 135 8.89 5.57 -0.82
CA SER A 135 8.56 4.60 -1.86
C SER A 135 9.38 4.86 -3.11
N TYR A 136 9.38 3.89 -4.01
CA TYR A 136 10.17 3.95 -5.25
C TYR A 136 9.38 3.30 -6.40
N PRO A 137 9.56 3.78 -7.65
CA PRO A 137 8.91 3.21 -8.82
C PRO A 137 9.22 1.74 -9.07
N PHE A 138 10.40 1.27 -8.61
CA PHE A 138 10.80 -0.13 -8.71
C PHE A 138 11.61 -0.58 -7.49
N LEU A 139 10.96 -1.29 -6.58
CA LEU A 139 11.56 -1.71 -5.31
C LEU A 139 12.79 -2.61 -5.49
N ALA A 140 12.78 -3.50 -6.47
CA ALA A 140 13.88 -4.44 -6.70
C ALA A 140 15.18 -3.75 -7.07
N ALA A 141 15.11 -2.63 -7.78
CA ALA A 141 16.30 -1.88 -8.20
C ALA A 141 17.04 -1.16 -7.05
N LEU A 142 16.43 -1.02 -5.87
CA LEU A 142 17.14 -0.53 -4.67
C LEU A 142 18.23 -1.47 -4.19
N ARG A 143 18.04 -2.78 -4.38
CA ARG A 143 19.00 -3.82 -3.97
C ARG A 143 19.93 -4.22 -5.12
N GLN A 144 19.42 -4.15 -6.33
CA GLN A 144 20.12 -4.54 -7.55
C GLN A 144 19.84 -3.48 -8.63
N PRO A 145 20.73 -2.48 -8.81
CA PRO A 145 20.50 -1.34 -9.72
C PRO A 145 20.14 -1.73 -11.16
N GLY A 146 20.66 -2.84 -11.67
CA GLY A 146 20.34 -3.40 -12.99
C GLY A 146 19.14 -4.33 -13.03
N ALA A 147 18.33 -4.43 -11.94
CA ALA A 147 17.17 -5.30 -11.91
C ALA A 147 16.13 -4.92 -12.98
N THR A 148 15.50 -5.95 -13.56
CA THR A 148 14.35 -5.87 -14.44
C THR A 148 13.26 -6.82 -13.90
N GLU A 149 12.02 -6.69 -14.36
CA GLU A 149 10.92 -7.58 -13.97
C GLU A 149 11.29 -9.06 -14.19
N GLU A 150 11.98 -9.37 -15.29
CA GLU A 150 12.43 -10.72 -15.62
C GLU A 150 13.49 -11.24 -14.63
N THR A 151 14.50 -10.43 -14.32
CA THR A 151 15.62 -10.85 -13.45
C THR A 151 15.20 -11.08 -12.00
N VAL A 152 14.11 -10.46 -11.54
CA VAL A 152 13.63 -10.60 -10.15
C VAL A 152 12.64 -11.74 -9.96
N GLN A 153 12.13 -12.36 -11.02
CA GLN A 153 11.12 -13.42 -10.92
C GLN A 153 11.55 -14.57 -10.01
N PHE A 154 12.76 -15.08 -10.20
CA PHE A 154 13.30 -16.18 -9.38
C PHE A 154 13.44 -15.80 -7.89
N SER A 155 13.91 -14.59 -7.61
CA SER A 155 14.03 -14.09 -6.24
C SER A 155 12.67 -13.94 -5.56
N ARG A 156 11.66 -13.52 -6.31
CA ARG A 156 10.27 -13.42 -5.86
C ARG A 156 9.71 -14.79 -5.48
N GLU A 157 9.86 -15.79 -6.34
CA GLU A 157 9.34 -17.15 -6.09
C GLU A 157 9.95 -17.75 -4.82
N ARG A 158 11.28 -17.61 -4.64
CA ARG A 158 11.98 -18.05 -3.43
C ARG A 158 11.45 -17.33 -2.18
N MET A 159 11.26 -16.01 -2.24
CA MET A 159 10.70 -15.23 -1.13
C MET A 159 9.29 -15.71 -0.76
N ILE A 160 8.42 -15.90 -1.75
CA ILE A 160 7.05 -16.42 -1.55
C ILE A 160 7.11 -17.78 -0.85
N GLN A 161 7.92 -18.71 -1.35
CA GLN A 161 8.07 -20.04 -0.78
C GLN A 161 8.54 -19.97 0.68
N GLN A 162 9.57 -19.16 0.98
CA GLN A 162 10.09 -19.00 2.34
C GLN A 162 9.02 -18.46 3.29
N MET A 163 8.35 -17.38 2.91
CA MET A 163 7.32 -16.77 3.75
C MET A 163 6.12 -17.68 4.00
N THR A 164 5.74 -18.50 3.01
CA THR A 164 4.62 -19.44 3.13
C THR A 164 4.93 -20.61 4.05
N GLN A 165 6.20 -21.07 4.10
CA GLN A 165 6.63 -22.22 4.90
C GLN A 165 6.92 -21.90 6.36
N MET A 166 7.02 -20.61 6.73
CA MET A 166 7.30 -20.23 8.12
C MET A 166 6.15 -20.57 9.07
N ASP A 167 6.48 -21.09 10.24
CA ASP A 167 5.54 -21.12 11.34
C ASP A 167 5.28 -19.71 11.91
N SER A 168 4.31 -19.59 12.83
CA SER A 168 3.92 -18.29 13.38
C SER A 168 5.03 -17.64 14.24
N VAL A 169 5.88 -18.44 14.89
CA VAL A 169 6.98 -17.92 15.72
C VAL A 169 8.10 -17.39 14.83
N GLN A 170 8.45 -18.14 13.80
CA GLN A 170 9.44 -17.75 12.79
C GLN A 170 9.00 -16.48 12.06
N PHE A 171 7.74 -16.43 11.62
CA PHE A 171 7.16 -15.27 10.96
C PHE A 171 7.20 -14.03 11.84
N ARG A 172 6.74 -14.14 13.11
CA ARG A 172 6.79 -13.03 14.07
C ARG A 172 8.21 -12.51 14.28
N ARG A 173 9.18 -13.42 14.47
CA ARG A 173 10.60 -13.04 14.64
C ARG A 173 11.13 -12.31 13.41
N GLN A 174 10.83 -12.82 12.21
CA GLN A 174 11.25 -12.16 10.98
C GLN A 174 10.61 -10.79 10.83
N GLN A 175 9.30 -10.64 11.07
CA GLN A 175 8.61 -9.36 11.00
C GLN A 175 9.23 -8.36 12.00
N LYS A 176 9.49 -8.78 13.26
CA LYS A 176 10.15 -7.92 14.23
C LYS A 176 11.54 -7.47 13.74
N ASN A 177 12.35 -8.39 13.24
CA ASN A 177 13.70 -8.08 12.72
C ASN A 177 13.62 -7.10 11.55
N THR A 178 12.71 -7.31 10.61
CA THR A 178 12.49 -6.42 9.47
C THR A 178 12.07 -5.03 9.94
N LEU A 179 11.07 -4.94 10.83
CA LEU A 179 10.59 -3.66 11.37
C LEU A 179 11.67 -2.90 12.15
N SER A 180 12.57 -3.59 12.87
CA SER A 180 13.70 -2.95 13.55
C SER A 180 14.71 -2.30 12.59
N THR A 181 14.76 -2.74 11.33
CA THR A 181 15.53 -2.03 10.30
C THR A 181 14.78 -0.84 9.69
N MET A 182 13.46 -0.76 9.90
CA MET A 182 12.55 0.20 9.29
C MET A 182 12.04 1.28 10.26
N ILE A 183 12.18 1.06 11.57
CA ILE A 183 11.70 1.94 12.65
C ILE A 183 12.76 1.97 13.74
N SER A 184 12.97 3.13 14.35
CA SER A 184 13.98 3.31 15.41
C SER A 184 13.41 3.08 16.81
N ASP A 185 12.20 3.57 17.07
CA ASP A 185 11.55 3.49 18.38
C ASP A 185 10.88 2.12 18.61
N GLU A 186 11.16 1.49 19.78
CA GLU A 186 10.64 0.16 20.10
C GLU A 186 9.10 0.13 20.25
N GLN A 187 8.47 1.22 20.72
CA GLN A 187 7.00 1.26 20.86
C GLN A 187 6.34 1.30 19.47
N ASN A 188 6.91 2.05 18.55
CA ASN A 188 6.48 2.08 17.16
C ASN A 188 6.74 0.75 16.44
N ILE A 189 7.87 0.06 16.73
CA ILE A 189 8.12 -1.31 16.25
C ILE A 189 7.02 -2.24 16.73
N GLN A 190 6.65 -2.22 18.02
CA GLN A 190 5.59 -3.07 18.56
C GLN A 190 4.21 -2.75 17.95
N LYS A 191 3.92 -1.47 17.71
CA LYS A 191 2.69 -1.03 17.03
C LYS A 191 2.62 -1.59 15.61
N ALA A 192 3.67 -1.43 14.81
CA ALA A 192 3.74 -1.96 13.44
C ALA A 192 3.75 -3.50 13.41
N LEU A 193 4.42 -4.14 14.37
CA LEU A 193 4.42 -5.60 14.51
C LEU A 193 3.00 -6.13 14.78
N LYS A 194 2.22 -5.45 15.63
CA LYS A 194 0.82 -5.81 15.88
C LYS A 194 0.02 -5.77 14.57
N TRP A 195 0.13 -4.73 13.77
CA TRP A 195 -0.54 -4.64 12.48
C TRP A 195 -0.14 -5.78 11.54
N SER A 196 1.17 -6.03 11.44
CA SER A 196 1.70 -7.11 10.59
C SER A 196 1.20 -8.49 11.04
N MET A 197 1.17 -8.76 12.34
CA MET A 197 0.71 -10.05 12.86
C MET A 197 -0.81 -10.25 12.74
N MET A 198 -1.58 -9.17 12.64
CA MET A 198 -3.02 -9.20 12.36
C MET A 198 -3.32 -9.29 10.85
N SER A 199 -2.31 -9.12 10.00
CA SER A 199 -2.48 -9.15 8.54
C SER A 199 -2.52 -10.59 8.01
N ASP A 200 -3.31 -10.80 6.95
CA ASP A 200 -3.35 -12.07 6.23
C ASP A 200 -2.02 -12.31 5.50
N ARG A 201 -1.36 -13.41 5.83
CA ARG A 201 -0.04 -13.76 5.32
C ARG A 201 -0.03 -13.93 3.79
N ALA A 202 -1.06 -14.55 3.24
CA ALA A 202 -1.16 -14.75 1.80
C ALA A 202 -1.28 -13.42 1.06
N THR A 203 -2.02 -12.48 1.64
CA THR A 203 -2.13 -11.11 1.11
C THR A 203 -0.79 -10.37 1.17
N ILE A 204 -0.05 -10.45 2.28
CA ILE A 204 1.31 -9.86 2.40
C ILE A 204 2.22 -10.41 1.29
N VAL A 205 2.25 -11.73 1.11
CA VAL A 205 3.08 -12.41 0.11
C VAL A 205 2.71 -11.97 -1.30
N ASN A 206 1.41 -11.93 -1.62
CA ASN A 206 0.93 -11.51 -2.95
C ASN A 206 1.23 -10.03 -3.23
N ALA A 207 1.02 -9.15 -2.26
CA ALA A 207 1.30 -7.72 -2.40
C ALA A 207 2.80 -7.46 -2.57
N MET A 208 3.64 -8.07 -1.73
CA MET A 208 5.10 -7.95 -1.85
C MET A 208 5.60 -8.51 -3.18
N GLY A 209 5.07 -9.67 -3.61
CA GLY A 209 5.41 -10.26 -4.91
C GLY A 209 5.07 -9.34 -6.08
N GLY A 210 3.91 -8.69 -6.05
CA GLY A 210 3.52 -7.69 -7.04
C GLY A 210 4.43 -6.46 -7.02
N LEU A 211 4.74 -5.94 -5.83
CA LEU A 211 5.62 -4.78 -5.65
C LEU A 211 7.04 -5.03 -6.17
N MET A 212 7.57 -6.24 -5.96
CA MET A 212 8.90 -6.63 -6.46
C MET A 212 8.95 -6.78 -7.99
N GLN A 213 7.83 -7.11 -8.64
CA GLN A 213 7.79 -7.38 -10.07
C GLN A 213 7.34 -6.21 -10.94
N THR A 214 6.68 -5.21 -10.37
CA THR A 214 6.13 -4.12 -11.18
C THR A 214 7.12 -2.97 -11.23
N ASP A 215 7.64 -2.69 -12.41
CA ASP A 215 8.56 -1.59 -12.69
C ASP A 215 7.79 -0.41 -13.32
N LEU A 216 7.71 0.70 -12.58
CA LEU A 216 7.03 1.91 -13.02
C LEU A 216 8.00 2.99 -13.54
N ARG A 217 9.33 2.73 -13.56
CA ARG A 217 10.36 3.75 -13.85
C ARG A 217 10.19 4.43 -15.21
N ASP A 218 9.74 3.71 -16.23
CA ASP A 218 9.50 4.32 -17.54
C ASP A 218 8.12 4.97 -17.60
N GLU A 219 7.13 4.40 -16.90
CA GLU A 219 5.75 4.86 -16.95
C GLU A 219 5.51 6.15 -16.15
N ILE A 220 6.32 6.46 -15.13
CA ILE A 220 6.22 7.73 -14.37
C ILE A 220 6.43 8.96 -15.24
N SER A 221 7.00 8.82 -16.45
CA SER A 221 7.10 9.89 -17.46
C SER A 221 5.73 10.42 -17.92
N LYS A 222 4.65 9.67 -17.69
CA LYS A 222 3.27 10.07 -18.02
C LYS A 222 2.65 11.01 -16.99
N ILE A 223 3.22 11.08 -15.79
CA ILE A 223 2.71 11.92 -14.69
C ILE A 223 3.07 13.38 -14.97
N GLN A 224 2.07 14.24 -15.01
CA GLN A 224 2.21 15.69 -15.13
C GLN A 224 1.95 16.39 -13.79
N THR A 225 1.28 15.72 -12.88
CA THR A 225 0.95 16.22 -11.55
C THR A 225 2.20 16.47 -10.71
N PRO A 226 2.31 17.59 -10.00
CA PRO A 226 3.40 17.85 -9.05
C PRO A 226 3.56 16.70 -8.07
N THR A 227 4.74 16.12 -8.01
CA THR A 227 5.03 14.95 -7.18
C THR A 227 6.15 15.24 -6.20
N TYR A 228 5.84 15.14 -4.92
CA TYR A 228 6.72 15.41 -3.79
C TYR A 228 7.14 14.10 -3.14
N ILE A 229 8.43 13.88 -3.02
CA ILE A 229 9.00 12.61 -2.59
C ILE A 229 9.85 12.83 -1.35
N MET A 230 9.47 12.21 -0.25
CA MET A 230 10.26 12.11 0.97
C MET A 230 10.93 10.74 1.00
N VAL A 231 12.24 10.68 1.16
CA VAL A 231 12.99 9.42 1.27
C VAL A 231 13.73 9.33 2.60
N ALA A 232 13.74 8.13 3.16
CA ALA A 232 14.48 7.83 4.40
C ALA A 232 15.99 7.83 4.14
N GLY A 233 16.74 8.66 4.86
CA GLY A 233 18.21 8.75 4.75
C GLY A 233 18.94 7.66 5.51
N ASN A 234 18.30 7.08 6.55
CA ASN A 234 18.92 6.07 7.38
C ASN A 234 18.55 4.64 6.94
N ILE A 235 19.13 4.22 5.82
CA ILE A 235 19.04 2.83 5.38
C ILE A 235 20.14 2.05 6.09
N SER A 236 19.80 1.30 7.13
CA SER A 236 20.75 0.58 7.97
C SER A 236 20.44 -0.90 8.11
N MET A 237 21.48 -1.71 8.26
CA MET A 237 21.38 -3.14 8.54
C MET A 237 22.40 -3.51 9.64
N ASN A 238 21.97 -4.30 10.63
CA ASN A 238 22.76 -4.66 11.80
C ASN A 238 23.39 -3.45 12.52
N GLY A 239 22.66 -2.33 12.58
CA GLY A 239 23.13 -1.08 13.20
C GLY A 239 24.15 -0.27 12.40
N GLN A 240 24.47 -0.70 11.17
CA GLN A 240 25.36 0.05 10.28
C GLN A 240 24.57 0.70 9.14
N ARG A 241 24.79 1.99 8.93
CA ARG A 241 24.22 2.71 7.78
C ARG A 241 24.88 2.19 6.49
N LEU A 242 24.05 1.77 5.53
CA LEU A 242 24.52 1.19 4.26
C LEU A 242 24.89 2.25 3.23
N TYR A 243 24.23 3.41 3.29
CA TYR A 243 24.41 4.51 2.33
C TYR A 243 24.53 5.84 3.08
N SER A 244 25.35 6.74 2.56
CA SER A 244 25.33 8.14 2.98
C SER A 244 24.07 8.84 2.46
N THR A 245 23.66 9.95 3.09
CA THR A 245 22.52 10.78 2.64
C THR A 245 22.65 11.14 1.15
N LYS A 246 23.86 11.48 0.68
CA LYS A 246 24.13 11.78 -0.73
C LYS A 246 23.86 10.58 -1.65
N GLN A 247 24.25 9.37 -1.24
CA GLN A 247 23.99 8.15 -2.02
C GLN A 247 22.50 7.82 -2.07
N VAL A 248 21.76 8.01 -0.95
CA VAL A 248 20.30 7.86 -0.93
C VAL A 248 19.64 8.84 -1.89
N GLN A 249 20.07 10.10 -1.87
CA GLN A 249 19.56 11.13 -2.79
C GLN A 249 19.83 10.75 -4.26
N GLN A 250 21.03 10.25 -4.57
CA GLN A 250 21.37 9.79 -5.92
C GLN A 250 20.54 8.59 -6.37
N LEU A 251 20.30 7.62 -5.47
CA LEU A 251 19.42 6.48 -5.73
C LEU A 251 17.98 6.93 -6.03
N ALA A 252 17.46 7.87 -5.25
CA ALA A 252 16.15 8.42 -5.48
C ALA A 252 16.08 9.18 -6.81
N GLN A 253 17.05 10.04 -7.10
CA GLN A 253 17.14 10.76 -8.37
C GLN A 253 17.17 9.82 -9.58
N GLU A 254 17.93 8.73 -9.51
CA GLU A 254 17.97 7.72 -10.58
C GLU A 254 16.64 6.98 -10.74
N GLN A 255 16.00 6.58 -9.65
CA GLN A 255 14.71 5.90 -9.68
C GLN A 255 13.60 6.77 -10.28
N TYR A 256 13.63 8.07 -9.99
CA TYR A 256 12.64 9.03 -10.44
C TYR A 256 13.07 9.87 -11.65
N LYS A 257 14.15 9.48 -12.35
CA LYS A 257 14.73 10.31 -13.42
C LYS A 257 13.74 10.68 -14.53
N ASN A 258 12.80 9.78 -14.86
CA ASN A 258 11.82 9.97 -15.91
C ASN A 258 10.57 10.77 -15.46
N LEU A 259 10.44 11.09 -14.17
CA LEU A 259 9.38 11.96 -13.66
C LEU A 259 9.76 13.42 -13.89
N SER A 260 8.91 14.21 -14.56
CA SER A 260 9.23 15.60 -14.93
C SER A 260 9.10 16.55 -13.74
N GLU A 261 7.91 16.62 -13.15
CA GLU A 261 7.59 17.54 -12.05
C GLU A 261 7.79 16.84 -10.71
N LYS A 262 8.99 16.99 -10.13
CA LYS A 262 9.32 16.34 -8.86
C LYS A 262 10.17 17.18 -7.93
N THR A 263 9.88 17.08 -6.63
CA THR A 263 10.74 17.54 -5.54
C THR A 263 11.13 16.35 -4.67
N ILE A 264 12.42 16.15 -4.41
CA ILE A 264 12.92 15.02 -3.59
C ILE A 264 13.60 15.58 -2.35
N SER A 265 13.10 15.24 -1.18
CA SER A 265 13.66 15.59 0.13
C SER A 265 14.10 14.33 0.89
N VAL A 266 15.25 14.39 1.56
CA VAL A 266 15.84 13.27 2.30
C VAL A 266 15.78 13.55 3.80
N ALA A 267 15.07 12.68 4.53
CA ALA A 267 15.04 12.66 6.00
C ALA A 267 16.31 11.96 6.51
N GLU A 268 17.35 12.69 6.82
CA GLU A 268 18.71 12.17 7.01
C GLU A 268 18.80 11.04 8.04
N ASP A 269 18.13 11.19 9.18
CA ASP A 269 18.22 10.26 10.30
C ASP A 269 17.03 9.30 10.40
N ALA A 270 15.94 9.56 9.67
CA ALA A 270 14.78 8.72 9.68
C ALA A 270 14.99 7.42 8.89
N LYS A 271 14.45 6.33 9.40
CA LYS A 271 14.25 5.08 8.67
C LYS A 271 12.94 5.11 7.90
N HIS A 272 12.54 3.97 7.36
CA HIS A 272 11.41 3.79 6.44
C HIS A 272 10.09 4.44 6.88
N PHE A 273 9.76 4.42 8.17
CA PHE A 273 8.56 5.08 8.71
C PHE A 273 8.89 6.51 9.15
N ILE A 274 9.19 7.39 8.19
CA ILE A 274 9.65 8.77 8.44
C ILE A 274 8.72 9.50 9.41
N MET A 275 7.40 9.38 9.25
CA MET A 275 6.39 10.01 10.09
C MET A 275 6.42 9.56 11.55
N MET A 276 7.06 8.41 11.83
CA MET A 276 7.25 7.89 13.19
C MET A 276 8.64 8.16 13.74
N ASP A 277 9.67 8.12 12.88
CA ASP A 277 11.07 8.23 13.28
C ASP A 277 11.53 9.68 13.43
N ASP A 278 11.09 10.55 12.53
CA ASP A 278 11.37 12.00 12.57
C ASP A 278 10.08 12.79 12.25
N PRO A 279 9.11 12.80 13.15
CA PRO A 279 7.84 13.49 12.93
C PRO A 279 8.02 15.01 12.76
N GLN A 280 9.05 15.60 13.35
CA GLN A 280 9.29 17.03 13.21
C GLN A 280 9.68 17.37 11.77
N TRP A 281 10.66 16.71 11.23
CA TRP A 281 11.10 16.88 9.85
C TRP A 281 9.96 16.52 8.87
N PHE A 282 9.28 15.42 9.12
CA PHE A 282 8.17 14.97 8.27
C PHE A 282 7.09 16.02 8.13
N TYR A 283 6.60 16.57 9.24
CA TYR A 283 5.52 17.56 9.19
C TYR A 283 5.98 18.92 8.66
N GLN A 284 7.19 19.36 8.94
CA GLN A 284 7.75 20.60 8.35
C GLN A 284 7.84 20.48 6.82
N THR A 285 8.33 19.34 6.31
CA THR A 285 8.42 19.08 4.87
C THR A 285 7.03 18.92 4.25
N LEU A 286 6.10 18.26 4.94
CA LEU A 286 4.73 18.09 4.48
C LEU A 286 4.03 19.45 4.30
N GLU A 287 4.13 20.35 5.26
CA GLU A 287 3.53 21.70 5.16
C GLU A 287 4.12 22.47 3.96
N GLN A 288 5.44 22.41 3.75
CA GLN A 288 6.04 23.01 2.55
C GLN A 288 5.43 22.48 1.27
N TYR A 289 5.26 21.16 1.16
CA TYR A 289 4.67 20.51 -0.02
C TYR A 289 3.18 20.83 -0.21
N LEU A 290 2.45 21.09 0.86
CA LEU A 290 1.05 21.47 0.79
C LEU A 290 0.88 22.93 0.35
N ASP A 291 1.83 23.80 0.68
CA ASP A 291 1.79 25.25 0.36
C ASP A 291 2.29 25.56 -1.07
N GLU A 292 3.10 24.68 -1.70
CA GLU A 292 3.53 24.76 -3.10
C GLU A 292 2.42 24.35 -4.08
#